data_8b560cf640ac636bf9021fda71fbfb9a
#
_entry.id   8b560cf640ac636bf9021fda71fbfb9a
#
_cell.length_a   1.000
_cell.length_b   1.000
_cell.length_c   1.000
_cell.angle_alpha   90.00
_cell.angle_beta   90.00
_cell.angle_gamma   90.00
#
_symmetry.space_group_name_H-M   'P 1'
#
loop_
_entity.id
_entity.type
_entity.pdbx_description
1 polymer ?
#
loop_
_entity_poly.entity_id
_entity_poly.type
_entity_poly.pdbx_seq_one_letter_code
_entity_poly.pdbx_strand_id
1 'polypeptide(L)'
;MFDFGLRLGSALAGGGAAPAFDPATLFASGEKGFLYDPLDGSTLFTDTAGTTPVTASGQSVQRMEDLSGNGWHATYPGAGTAPTYIESGGLKLIRFNGSTSRLSCASVNMAALTKATLVIAVTQNSLTTAQAMFEHGADGPVSGGIAAYASNGPNGSFGAALGNGSAWTFNAGPAAAVPRTYVGAAVFTPAAAAFDDQIAISVNGAAVDETQVATNGTMSNAAFGTRNLYLGHRSDGTIPFDGDIMFLCLIGRELTTDEFQNLQTYAAERGGGILLPFEVTPSSFDDTGAEDVLANYRETSPFASVTYETTALAIEVVGYTSTQSLFPTMSQLGVYVDGAFHASAAPTADGVITAVVSLPAGSKQVTVVNGLQSRPNPANPPLGSWLTKIRSDQQMTRVTVTPTNRLLIYGDSIAVGANSLPPTQHGWPLLVRSARSPDSTAIEAWGYRSLHEDCVDSSAVSAFVSVVSAYSPSILWIAVGTNDYGLNKWSAASFGTAYAALLDALNSALPDLAIYCQTPLLRANEAANGSGSTLGDYRTQIATAVSTRTAYATIVDGTAILTTGDLADGVHPTTAGHATYAAAVIAELEL
;
A
#
# COMPACT_ATOMS: atom_id res chain seq x y z
N MET A 1 -15.25 -4.01 1.67
CA MET A 1 -15.60 -3.47 0.34
C MET A 1 -14.53 -2.43 0.04
N PHE A 2 -13.50 -2.82 -0.73
CA PHE A 2 -12.35 -1.96 -0.97
C PHE A 2 -12.61 -1.16 -2.26
N ASP A 3 -12.70 0.16 -2.10
CA ASP A 3 -12.81 1.08 -3.22
C ASP A 3 -11.39 1.32 -3.77
N PHE A 4 -11.09 0.73 -4.93
CA PHE A 4 -9.85 0.94 -5.67
C PHE A 4 -10.01 2.13 -6.63
N GLY A 5 -10.42 3.28 -6.09
CA GLY A 5 -10.50 4.50 -6.87
C GLY A 5 -9.11 4.99 -7.28
N LEU A 6 -8.92 5.22 -8.59
CA LEU A 6 -7.82 6.04 -9.08
C LEU A 6 -7.88 7.39 -8.36
N ARG A 7 -6.87 7.74 -7.57
CA ARG A 7 -6.82 9.07 -6.92
C ARG A 7 -6.10 10.04 -7.83
N LEU A 8 -6.76 11.15 -8.14
CA LEU A 8 -6.17 12.29 -8.83
C LEU A 8 -5.05 12.88 -7.97
N GLY A 9 -3.80 12.57 -8.31
CA GLY A 9 -2.62 13.21 -7.77
C GLY A 9 -2.20 14.40 -8.62
N SER A 10 -1.81 15.50 -8.01
CA SER A 10 -1.26 16.67 -8.71
C SER A 10 -0.02 16.28 -9.51
N ALA A 11 0.09 16.78 -10.74
CA ALA A 11 1.18 16.54 -11.66
C ALA A 11 2.55 16.70 -11.01
N LEU A 12 3.40 15.66 -11.10
CA LEU A 12 4.81 15.70 -10.72
C LEU A 12 5.57 16.54 -11.76
N ALA A 13 6.06 17.70 -11.35
CA ALA A 13 6.94 18.52 -12.16
C ALA A 13 8.41 18.15 -11.91
N GLY A 14 9.06 17.62 -12.94
CA GLY A 14 10.45 17.89 -13.24
C GLY A 14 11.55 17.09 -12.53
N GLY A 15 12.08 16.07 -13.18
CA GLY A 15 13.44 15.52 -13.00
C GLY A 15 13.78 14.71 -14.26
N GLY A 16 14.95 14.86 -14.84
CA GLY A 16 15.37 14.28 -16.11
C GLY A 16 15.09 12.78 -16.21
N ALA A 17 14.00 12.45 -16.89
CA ALA A 17 13.46 11.11 -17.01
C ALA A 17 14.22 10.33 -18.10
N ALA A 18 14.33 8.99 -17.91
CA ALA A 18 14.46 8.06 -19.02
C ALA A 18 13.42 8.40 -20.10
N PRO A 19 13.67 8.16 -21.39
CA PRO A 19 12.68 8.47 -22.42
C PRO A 19 11.35 7.86 -22.04
N ALA A 20 10.31 8.69 -21.96
CA ALA A 20 8.97 8.26 -21.59
C ALA A 20 8.54 7.12 -22.53
N PHE A 21 7.94 6.07 -21.96
CA PHE A 21 7.43 4.94 -22.75
C PHE A 21 6.46 5.47 -23.80
N ASP A 22 6.71 5.13 -25.08
CA ASP A 22 5.83 5.46 -26.19
C ASP A 22 5.09 4.18 -26.62
N PRO A 23 3.77 4.07 -26.42
CA PRO A 23 3.00 2.88 -26.79
C PRO A 23 2.99 2.61 -28.31
N ALA A 24 3.28 3.58 -29.17
CA ALA A 24 3.41 3.37 -30.61
C ALA A 24 4.59 2.44 -30.94
N THR A 25 5.62 2.38 -30.08
CA THR A 25 6.76 1.45 -30.26
C THR A 25 6.36 -0.01 -30.20
N LEU A 26 5.24 -0.34 -29.55
CA LEU A 26 4.70 -1.71 -29.50
C LEU A 26 4.27 -2.23 -30.89
N PHE A 27 4.10 -1.35 -31.87
CA PHE A 27 3.69 -1.66 -33.24
C PHE A 27 4.84 -1.58 -34.25
N ALA A 28 6.08 -1.40 -33.78
CA ALA A 28 7.25 -1.16 -34.63
C ALA A 28 7.60 -2.32 -35.58
N SER A 29 7.15 -3.57 -35.28
CA SER A 29 7.35 -4.74 -36.15
C SER A 29 6.16 -5.02 -37.08
N GLY A 30 5.19 -4.11 -37.16
CA GLY A 30 3.98 -4.25 -37.96
C GLY A 30 2.89 -5.09 -37.27
N GLU A 31 2.86 -5.08 -35.95
CA GLU A 31 1.82 -5.72 -35.16
C GLU A 31 0.45 -5.17 -35.52
N LYS A 32 -0.53 -6.06 -35.65
CA LYS A 32 -1.93 -5.68 -35.86
C LYS A 32 -2.51 -5.12 -34.57
N GLY A 33 -3.37 -4.13 -34.68
CA GLY A 33 -4.05 -3.50 -33.57
C GLY A 33 -4.26 -2.01 -33.81
N PHE A 34 -4.73 -1.30 -32.82
CA PHE A 34 -4.96 0.14 -32.88
C PHE A 34 -4.56 0.80 -31.56
N LEU A 35 -4.25 2.09 -31.66
CA LEU A 35 -3.86 2.94 -30.54
C LEU A 35 -4.58 4.28 -30.65
N TYR A 36 -5.43 4.60 -29.69
CA TYR A 36 -6.11 5.89 -29.59
C TYR A 36 -5.72 6.59 -28.30
N ASP A 37 -5.14 7.79 -28.42
CA ASP A 37 -4.73 8.63 -27.30
C ASP A 37 -5.28 10.05 -27.47
N PRO A 38 -6.41 10.41 -26.83
CA PRO A 38 -6.98 11.74 -26.88
C PRO A 38 -6.08 12.87 -26.32
N LEU A 39 -5.05 12.52 -25.54
CA LEU A 39 -4.09 13.52 -25.06
C LEU A 39 -3.29 14.13 -26.23
N ASP A 40 -3.04 13.37 -27.28
CA ASP A 40 -2.56 13.91 -28.55
C ASP A 40 -3.72 14.54 -29.33
N GLY A 41 -4.02 15.78 -29.03
CA GLY A 41 -5.10 16.51 -29.68
C GLY A 41 -4.97 16.66 -31.20
N SER A 42 -3.77 16.39 -31.77
CA SER A 42 -3.56 16.41 -33.22
C SER A 42 -4.24 15.25 -33.96
N THR A 43 -4.67 14.23 -33.21
CA THR A 43 -5.36 13.03 -33.72
C THR A 43 -6.90 13.17 -33.75
N LEU A 44 -7.45 14.29 -33.25
CA LEU A 44 -8.88 14.50 -33.09
C LEU A 44 -9.42 15.51 -34.08
N PHE A 45 -10.52 15.18 -34.77
CA PHE A 45 -11.12 16.02 -35.82
C PHE A 45 -12.64 16.15 -35.66
N THR A 46 -13.14 17.35 -36.00
CA THR A 46 -14.57 17.67 -36.00
C THR A 46 -15.29 17.21 -37.27
N ASP A 47 -14.57 16.64 -38.24
CA ASP A 47 -15.09 16.04 -39.47
C ASP A 47 -14.53 14.62 -39.67
N THR A 48 -15.25 13.79 -40.45
CA THR A 48 -14.88 12.41 -40.73
C THR A 48 -13.69 12.27 -41.69
N ALA A 49 -13.36 13.32 -42.43
CA ALA A 49 -12.24 13.33 -43.39
C ALA A 49 -10.89 13.55 -42.69
N GLY A 50 -10.89 14.09 -41.43
CA GLY A 50 -9.65 14.39 -40.71
C GLY A 50 -8.99 15.68 -41.19
N THR A 51 -9.79 16.68 -41.58
CA THR A 51 -9.27 17.94 -42.12
C THR A 51 -9.44 19.13 -41.19
N THR A 52 -10.39 19.06 -40.26
CA THR A 52 -10.70 20.13 -39.32
C THR A 52 -10.38 19.67 -37.88
N PRO A 53 -9.24 20.08 -37.29
CA PRO A 53 -8.85 19.64 -35.97
C PRO A 53 -9.85 20.07 -34.89
N VAL A 54 -9.95 19.27 -33.81
CA VAL A 54 -10.56 19.67 -32.54
C VAL A 54 -9.62 20.65 -31.84
N THR A 55 -10.11 21.83 -31.46
CA THR A 55 -9.28 22.91 -30.87
C THR A 55 -9.76 23.38 -29.51
N ALA A 56 -10.95 22.96 -29.08
CA ALA A 56 -11.54 23.41 -27.82
C ALA A 56 -12.42 22.34 -27.17
N SER A 57 -12.42 22.31 -25.84
CA SER A 57 -13.34 21.49 -25.04
C SER A 57 -14.80 21.79 -25.43
N GLY A 58 -15.62 20.75 -25.50
CA GLY A 58 -17.02 20.82 -25.91
C GLY A 58 -17.25 20.58 -27.39
N GLN A 59 -16.22 20.51 -28.21
CA GLN A 59 -16.37 20.18 -29.65
C GLN A 59 -16.67 18.70 -29.86
N SER A 60 -17.42 18.41 -30.91
CA SER A 60 -17.74 17.05 -31.32
C SER A 60 -16.52 16.41 -31.99
N VAL A 61 -16.27 15.12 -31.66
CA VAL A 61 -15.20 14.32 -32.28
C VAL A 61 -15.83 13.41 -33.31
N GLN A 62 -15.60 13.72 -34.59
CA GLN A 62 -16.08 12.89 -35.70
C GLN A 62 -15.03 11.92 -36.25
N ARG A 63 -13.75 12.14 -35.93
CA ARG A 63 -12.66 11.22 -36.22
C ARG A 63 -11.61 11.24 -35.12
N MET A 64 -11.14 10.08 -34.77
CA MET A 64 -9.97 9.85 -33.92
C MET A 64 -8.97 8.99 -34.68
N GLU A 65 -7.77 9.49 -34.89
CA GLU A 65 -6.76 8.78 -35.68
C GLU A 65 -6.11 7.67 -34.86
N ASP A 66 -5.79 6.60 -35.56
CA ASP A 66 -5.06 5.47 -35.05
C ASP A 66 -3.55 5.75 -35.09
N LEU A 67 -2.90 5.72 -33.97
CA LEU A 67 -1.45 5.95 -33.78
C LEU A 67 -0.61 4.67 -33.96
N SER A 68 -1.24 3.51 -34.16
CA SER A 68 -0.52 2.24 -34.35
C SER A 68 0.18 2.13 -35.69
N GLY A 69 -0.16 2.98 -36.64
CA GLY A 69 0.30 2.89 -38.03
C GLY A 69 -0.55 1.96 -38.93
N ASN A 70 -1.53 1.23 -38.39
CA ASN A 70 -2.40 0.35 -39.16
C ASN A 70 -3.51 1.10 -39.93
N GLY A 71 -3.75 2.38 -39.60
CA GLY A 71 -4.73 3.24 -40.25
C GLY A 71 -6.19 2.91 -39.91
N TRP A 72 -6.45 2.28 -38.79
CA TRP A 72 -7.81 1.93 -38.34
C TRP A 72 -8.44 3.09 -37.56
N HIS A 73 -8.63 4.22 -38.26
CA HIS A 73 -9.20 5.42 -37.65
C HIS A 73 -10.66 5.22 -37.23
N ALA A 74 -10.99 5.62 -36.01
CA ALA A 74 -12.37 5.59 -35.54
C ALA A 74 -13.14 6.83 -36.02
N THR A 75 -14.21 6.64 -36.76
CA THR A 75 -15.00 7.73 -37.37
C THR A 75 -16.47 7.67 -36.94
N TYR A 76 -17.12 8.83 -36.92
CA TYR A 76 -18.57 8.92 -36.70
C TYR A 76 -19.34 8.32 -37.88
N PRO A 77 -20.21 7.33 -37.63
CA PRO A 77 -20.88 6.59 -38.72
C PRO A 77 -22.09 7.32 -39.33
N GLY A 78 -22.35 8.57 -38.96
CA GLY A 78 -23.49 9.35 -39.47
C GLY A 78 -24.83 9.05 -38.82
N ALA A 79 -24.88 8.13 -37.83
CA ALA A 79 -26.08 7.78 -37.07
C ALA A 79 -25.84 7.93 -35.57
N GLY A 80 -26.81 8.45 -34.82
CA GLY A 80 -26.65 8.82 -33.42
C GLY A 80 -26.00 10.20 -33.27
N THR A 81 -25.08 10.35 -32.33
CA THR A 81 -24.29 11.57 -32.09
C THR A 81 -22.79 11.24 -32.07
N ALA A 82 -21.95 12.17 -32.50
CA ALA A 82 -20.52 12.04 -32.26
C ALA A 82 -20.24 12.31 -30.77
N PRO A 83 -19.24 11.64 -30.15
CA PRO A 83 -18.83 11.95 -28.79
C PRO A 83 -18.19 13.34 -28.71
N THR A 84 -18.02 13.84 -27.49
CA THR A 84 -17.54 15.20 -27.23
C THR A 84 -16.12 15.16 -26.66
N TYR A 85 -15.24 16.00 -27.18
CA TYR A 85 -13.94 16.26 -26.58
C TYR A 85 -14.08 17.09 -25.30
N ILE A 86 -13.45 16.64 -24.24
CA ILE A 86 -13.39 17.36 -22.96
C ILE A 86 -11.94 17.56 -22.57
N GLU A 87 -11.62 18.79 -22.18
CA GLU A 87 -10.36 19.14 -21.53
C GLU A 87 -10.64 19.77 -20.17
N SER A 88 -10.14 19.16 -19.11
CA SER A 88 -10.36 19.60 -17.74
C SER A 88 -9.24 19.12 -16.82
N GLY A 89 -8.64 20.04 -16.05
CA GLY A 89 -7.59 19.69 -15.10
C GLY A 89 -6.32 19.08 -15.71
N GLY A 90 -6.03 19.40 -16.98
CA GLY A 90 -4.91 18.82 -17.73
C GLY A 90 -5.21 17.46 -18.38
N LEU A 91 -6.39 16.90 -18.14
CA LEU A 91 -6.85 15.68 -18.78
C LEU A 91 -7.55 16.00 -20.09
N LYS A 92 -7.36 15.13 -21.09
CA LYS A 92 -8.05 15.18 -22.39
C LYS A 92 -8.74 13.83 -22.61
N LEU A 93 -10.01 13.88 -22.91
CA LEU A 93 -10.84 12.68 -22.99
C LEU A 93 -11.97 12.83 -24.01
N ILE A 94 -12.51 11.69 -24.41
CA ILE A 94 -13.65 11.60 -25.32
C ILE A 94 -14.86 11.14 -24.51
N ARG A 95 -15.87 11.99 -24.38
CA ARG A 95 -17.10 11.75 -23.60
C ARG A 95 -18.19 11.12 -24.45
N PHE A 96 -18.70 9.99 -23.98
CA PHE A 96 -19.87 9.27 -24.49
C PHE A 96 -21.06 9.53 -23.56
N ASN A 97 -22.23 9.76 -24.16
CA ASN A 97 -23.41 10.30 -23.45
C ASN A 97 -24.37 9.24 -22.87
N GLY A 98 -23.99 7.97 -22.87
CA GLY A 98 -24.84 6.89 -22.36
C GLY A 98 -26.08 6.58 -23.21
N SER A 99 -26.19 7.11 -24.42
CA SER A 99 -27.39 6.97 -25.24
C SER A 99 -27.07 6.76 -26.72
N THR A 100 -26.47 7.74 -27.39
CA THR A 100 -26.35 7.76 -28.85
C THR A 100 -24.93 8.04 -29.35
N SER A 101 -24.00 8.40 -28.45
CA SER A 101 -22.62 8.71 -28.85
C SER A 101 -21.85 7.47 -29.29
N ARG A 102 -21.22 7.59 -30.47
CA ARG A 102 -20.52 6.46 -31.08
C ARG A 102 -19.44 6.88 -32.09
N LEU A 103 -18.39 6.03 -32.17
CA LEU A 103 -17.44 6.00 -33.27
C LEU A 103 -17.31 4.56 -33.79
N SER A 104 -16.87 4.39 -35.03
CA SER A 104 -16.64 3.06 -35.61
C SER A 104 -15.49 3.07 -36.61
N CYS A 105 -14.89 1.89 -36.85
CA CYS A 105 -13.96 1.64 -37.93
C CYS A 105 -14.35 0.35 -38.63
N ALA A 106 -14.45 0.37 -39.96
CA ALA A 106 -14.82 -0.80 -40.75
C ALA A 106 -13.59 -1.70 -40.98
N SER A 107 -13.84 -3.01 -41.04
CA SER A 107 -12.91 -4.02 -41.56
C SER A 107 -11.56 -4.09 -40.83
N VAL A 108 -11.54 -3.94 -39.49
CA VAL A 108 -10.35 -4.16 -38.67
C VAL A 108 -9.95 -5.63 -38.73
N ASN A 109 -8.77 -5.89 -39.32
CA ASN A 109 -8.34 -7.25 -39.65
C ASN A 109 -7.43 -7.84 -38.56
N MET A 110 -8.03 -8.59 -37.63
CA MET A 110 -7.34 -9.36 -36.61
C MET A 110 -7.14 -10.84 -37.01
N ALA A 111 -7.50 -11.24 -38.23
CA ALA A 111 -7.38 -12.62 -38.69
C ALA A 111 -5.95 -13.15 -38.56
N ALA A 112 -5.83 -14.45 -38.25
CA ALA A 112 -4.59 -15.19 -38.00
C ALA A 112 -3.84 -14.82 -36.70
N LEU A 113 -4.37 -13.95 -35.86
CA LEU A 113 -3.83 -13.75 -34.53
C LEU A 113 -4.27 -14.87 -33.59
N THR A 114 -3.38 -15.25 -32.69
CA THR A 114 -3.62 -16.28 -31.64
C THR A 114 -3.84 -15.67 -30.27
N LYS A 115 -3.38 -14.44 -30.07
CA LYS A 115 -3.54 -13.67 -28.83
C LYS A 115 -3.78 -12.20 -29.14
N ALA A 116 -4.41 -11.49 -28.22
CA ALA A 116 -4.52 -10.04 -28.26
C ALA A 116 -4.52 -9.48 -26.84
N THR A 117 -3.92 -8.31 -26.67
CA THR A 117 -3.90 -7.58 -25.39
C THR A 117 -4.63 -6.25 -25.57
N LEU A 118 -5.61 -5.99 -24.69
CA LEU A 118 -6.35 -4.73 -24.59
C LEU A 118 -5.93 -3.99 -23.33
N VAL A 119 -5.71 -2.68 -23.43
CA VAL A 119 -5.58 -1.77 -22.28
C VAL A 119 -6.43 -0.53 -22.56
N ILE A 120 -7.27 -0.15 -21.61
CA ILE A 120 -8.18 1.00 -21.72
C ILE A 120 -8.19 1.81 -20.42
N ALA A 121 -8.07 3.14 -20.51
CA ALA A 121 -8.32 4.06 -19.39
C ALA A 121 -9.66 4.76 -19.59
N VAL A 122 -10.54 4.65 -18.60
CA VAL A 122 -11.91 5.16 -18.67
C VAL A 122 -12.39 5.77 -17.36
N THR A 123 -13.34 6.70 -17.49
CA THR A 123 -14.24 7.08 -16.39
C THR A 123 -15.62 6.50 -16.69
N GLN A 124 -16.19 5.73 -15.79
CA GLN A 124 -17.56 5.23 -15.85
C GLN A 124 -18.46 6.12 -14.97
N ASN A 125 -19.55 6.66 -15.52
CA ASN A 125 -20.42 7.62 -14.82
C ASN A 125 -21.65 6.97 -14.19
N SER A 126 -22.14 5.86 -14.75
CA SER A 126 -23.37 5.22 -14.29
C SER A 126 -23.27 3.68 -14.22
N LEU A 127 -24.18 3.05 -13.45
CA LEU A 127 -24.31 1.59 -13.27
C LEU A 127 -25.63 1.04 -13.83
N THR A 128 -26.43 1.85 -14.48
CA THR A 128 -27.86 1.56 -14.70
C THR A 128 -28.15 0.42 -15.67
N THR A 129 -27.19 0.10 -16.58
CA THR A 129 -27.31 -0.98 -17.57
C THR A 129 -25.94 -1.53 -17.94
N ALA A 130 -25.89 -2.62 -18.72
CA ALA A 130 -24.68 -3.03 -19.39
C ALA A 130 -24.16 -1.89 -20.31
N GLN A 131 -22.85 -1.68 -20.37
CA GLN A 131 -22.22 -0.57 -21.09
C GLN A 131 -21.00 -1.06 -21.85
N ALA A 132 -21.08 -1.04 -23.18
CA ALA A 132 -19.98 -1.45 -24.05
C ALA A 132 -19.07 -0.24 -24.36
N MET A 133 -17.86 -0.29 -23.88
CA MET A 133 -16.84 0.71 -24.22
C MET A 133 -16.27 0.46 -25.61
N PHE A 134 -16.10 -0.82 -25.94
CA PHE A 134 -15.45 -1.29 -27.14
C PHE A 134 -16.05 -2.64 -27.58
N GLU A 135 -16.29 -2.82 -28.88
CA GLU A 135 -16.63 -4.10 -29.49
C GLU A 135 -15.90 -4.22 -30.84
N HIS A 136 -15.14 -5.29 -31.06
CA HIS A 136 -14.66 -5.75 -32.33
C HIS A 136 -15.47 -6.99 -32.72
N GLY A 137 -16.59 -6.78 -33.39
CA GLY A 137 -17.57 -7.83 -33.64
C GLY A 137 -18.75 -7.38 -34.48
N ALA A 138 -19.83 -8.13 -34.41
CA ALA A 138 -21.15 -7.79 -34.93
C ALA A 138 -22.21 -8.50 -34.06
N ASP A 139 -23.16 -7.76 -33.51
CA ASP A 139 -24.40 -8.18 -32.86
C ASP A 139 -24.35 -9.48 -32.05
N GLY A 140 -23.48 -9.55 -31.05
CA GLY A 140 -23.44 -10.72 -30.18
C GLY A 140 -22.21 -11.61 -30.36
N PRO A 141 -22.26 -12.88 -29.95
CA PRO A 141 -21.11 -13.76 -29.82
C PRO A 141 -20.57 -14.27 -31.14
N VAL A 142 -20.24 -13.38 -32.09
CA VAL A 142 -19.63 -13.79 -33.37
C VAL A 142 -18.26 -14.42 -33.16
N SER A 143 -17.95 -15.48 -33.88
CA SER A 143 -16.68 -16.19 -33.77
C SER A 143 -15.49 -15.24 -33.92
N GLY A 144 -14.63 -15.20 -32.89
CA GLY A 144 -13.46 -14.33 -32.81
C GLY A 144 -13.77 -12.85 -32.58
N GLY A 145 -14.99 -12.52 -32.18
CA GLY A 145 -15.34 -11.19 -31.70
C GLY A 145 -14.86 -10.99 -30.26
N ILE A 146 -14.40 -9.78 -29.94
CA ILE A 146 -14.00 -9.38 -28.60
C ILE A 146 -14.70 -8.09 -28.19
N ALA A 147 -14.95 -7.92 -26.90
CA ALA A 147 -15.56 -6.72 -26.37
C ALA A 147 -15.02 -6.39 -24.98
N ALA A 148 -15.10 -5.11 -24.59
CA ALA A 148 -14.88 -4.66 -23.22
C ALA A 148 -16.08 -3.85 -22.73
N TYR A 149 -16.49 -4.12 -21.50
CA TYR A 149 -17.64 -3.53 -20.85
C TYR A 149 -17.23 -2.76 -19.60
N ALA A 150 -17.75 -1.56 -19.41
CA ALA A 150 -17.63 -0.83 -18.16
C ALA A 150 -18.59 -1.40 -17.09
N SER A 151 -19.71 -1.97 -17.55
CA SER A 151 -20.67 -2.70 -16.72
C SER A 151 -21.29 -3.82 -17.55
N ASN A 152 -21.46 -4.99 -16.95
CA ASN A 152 -22.31 -6.05 -17.49
C ASN A 152 -23.40 -6.40 -16.48
N GLY A 153 -24.40 -5.54 -16.38
CA GLY A 153 -25.48 -5.64 -15.40
C GLY A 153 -25.33 -4.68 -14.22
N PRO A 154 -26.14 -4.83 -13.17
CA PRO A 154 -26.24 -3.84 -12.08
C PRO A 154 -25.00 -3.72 -11.19
N ASN A 155 -24.00 -4.54 -11.38
CA ASN A 155 -22.83 -4.63 -10.49
C ASN A 155 -21.64 -3.75 -10.89
N GLY A 156 -21.68 -3.08 -12.06
CA GLY A 156 -20.69 -2.07 -12.45
C GLY A 156 -19.24 -2.52 -12.45
N SER A 157 -18.95 -3.70 -12.95
CA SER A 157 -17.57 -4.20 -13.03
C SER A 157 -17.01 -4.08 -14.45
N PHE A 158 -15.70 -3.75 -14.55
CA PHE A 158 -14.99 -3.92 -15.82
C PHE A 158 -15.03 -5.40 -16.22
N GLY A 159 -15.35 -5.64 -17.48
CA GLY A 159 -15.39 -6.99 -18.01
C GLY A 159 -14.92 -7.06 -19.45
N ALA A 160 -14.45 -8.23 -19.86
CA ALA A 160 -14.06 -8.53 -21.21
C ALA A 160 -14.77 -9.79 -21.71
N ALA A 161 -15.12 -9.82 -23.00
CA ALA A 161 -15.81 -10.92 -23.61
C ALA A 161 -15.13 -11.40 -24.89
N LEU A 162 -15.20 -12.70 -25.13
CA LEU A 162 -14.76 -13.37 -26.35
C LEU A 162 -15.91 -14.22 -26.89
N GLY A 163 -16.29 -13.99 -28.16
CA GLY A 163 -17.34 -14.72 -28.83
C GLY A 163 -16.81 -15.88 -29.68
N ASN A 164 -17.57 -16.97 -29.78
CA ASN A 164 -17.24 -18.12 -30.62
C ASN A 164 -18.31 -18.43 -31.70
N GLY A 165 -19.22 -17.51 -31.92
CA GLY A 165 -20.33 -17.64 -32.92
C GLY A 165 -21.65 -18.12 -32.31
N SER A 166 -21.64 -18.72 -31.11
CA SER A 166 -22.85 -19.22 -30.43
C SER A 166 -22.84 -18.98 -28.94
N ALA A 167 -21.68 -18.65 -28.38
CA ALA A 167 -21.47 -18.44 -26.93
C ALA A 167 -20.47 -17.31 -26.66
N TRP A 168 -20.51 -16.81 -25.44
CA TRP A 168 -19.56 -15.84 -24.90
C TRP A 168 -18.75 -16.46 -23.79
N THR A 169 -17.45 -16.19 -23.79
CA THR A 169 -16.64 -16.18 -22.57
C THR A 169 -16.66 -14.76 -22.02
N PHE A 170 -16.94 -14.60 -20.76
CA PHE A 170 -16.98 -13.30 -20.12
C PHE A 170 -16.33 -13.37 -18.75
N ASN A 171 -15.29 -12.56 -18.54
CA ASN A 171 -14.67 -12.33 -17.24
C ASN A 171 -15.00 -10.92 -16.78
N ALA A 172 -15.35 -10.77 -15.51
CA ALA A 172 -15.68 -9.49 -14.91
C ALA A 172 -15.01 -9.31 -13.55
N GLY A 173 -14.52 -8.11 -13.31
CA GLY A 173 -13.99 -7.69 -12.02
C GLY A 173 -15.06 -7.46 -10.97
N PRO A 174 -14.67 -7.19 -9.73
CA PRO A 174 -15.58 -6.89 -8.64
C PRO A 174 -16.40 -5.63 -8.92
N ALA A 175 -17.62 -5.61 -8.38
CA ALA A 175 -18.49 -4.44 -8.43
C ALA A 175 -17.85 -3.23 -7.74
N ALA A 176 -18.02 -2.04 -8.31
CA ALA A 176 -17.51 -0.82 -7.74
C ALA A 176 -18.51 0.34 -7.88
N ALA A 177 -18.42 1.30 -6.98
CA ALA A 177 -19.24 2.51 -7.02
C ALA A 177 -18.88 3.41 -8.22
N VAL A 178 -19.82 4.23 -8.67
CA VAL A 178 -19.63 5.24 -9.73
C VAL A 178 -19.91 6.64 -9.17
N PRO A 179 -19.36 7.73 -9.78
CA PRO A 179 -18.42 7.70 -10.91
C PRO A 179 -17.05 7.16 -10.50
N ARG A 180 -16.37 6.46 -11.41
CA ARG A 180 -15.03 5.94 -11.16
C ARG A 180 -14.15 6.01 -12.39
N THR A 181 -12.88 6.31 -12.20
CA THR A 181 -11.83 6.23 -13.22
C THR A 181 -10.95 5.03 -12.93
N TYR A 182 -10.63 4.25 -13.97
CA TYR A 182 -9.78 3.06 -13.84
C TYR A 182 -9.09 2.71 -15.16
N VAL A 183 -8.04 1.89 -15.04
CA VAL A 183 -7.43 1.19 -16.18
C VAL A 183 -7.93 -0.25 -16.16
N GLY A 184 -8.65 -0.63 -17.21
CA GLY A 184 -9.01 -2.01 -17.48
C GLY A 184 -8.05 -2.62 -18.50
N ALA A 185 -7.64 -3.87 -18.27
CA ALA A 185 -6.86 -4.59 -19.26
C ALA A 185 -7.36 -6.03 -19.42
N ALA A 186 -7.21 -6.59 -20.62
CA ALA A 186 -7.58 -7.96 -20.92
C ALA A 186 -6.58 -8.60 -21.88
N VAL A 187 -6.21 -9.85 -21.62
CA VAL A 187 -5.47 -10.71 -22.54
C VAL A 187 -6.42 -11.77 -23.06
N PHE A 188 -6.58 -11.85 -24.39
CA PHE A 188 -7.44 -12.82 -25.07
C PHE A 188 -6.59 -13.91 -25.68
N THR A 189 -6.92 -15.18 -25.39
CA THR A 189 -6.27 -16.38 -25.92
C THR A 189 -7.34 -17.36 -26.46
N PRO A 190 -7.95 -17.11 -27.62
CA PRO A 190 -9.13 -17.83 -28.09
C PRO A 190 -8.94 -19.35 -28.23
N ALA A 191 -7.70 -19.79 -28.45
CA ALA A 191 -7.38 -21.21 -28.63
C ALA A 191 -7.03 -21.95 -27.31
N ALA A 192 -7.08 -21.29 -26.17
CA ALA A 192 -6.86 -21.93 -24.89
C ALA A 192 -7.93 -23.00 -24.62
N ALA A 193 -7.48 -24.18 -24.13
CA ALA A 193 -8.35 -25.33 -23.94
C ALA A 193 -9.29 -25.20 -22.74
N ALA A 194 -8.82 -24.53 -21.67
CA ALA A 194 -9.63 -24.22 -20.53
C ALA A 194 -10.31 -22.86 -20.74
N PHE A 195 -11.54 -22.80 -20.30
CA PHE A 195 -12.38 -21.61 -20.41
C PHE A 195 -11.77 -20.41 -19.68
N ASP A 196 -11.26 -20.63 -18.48
CA ASP A 196 -10.67 -19.61 -17.62
C ASP A 196 -9.36 -19.04 -18.18
N ASP A 197 -8.68 -19.80 -19.07
CA ASP A 197 -7.46 -19.37 -19.74
C ASP A 197 -7.71 -18.53 -21.01
N GLN A 198 -8.97 -18.38 -21.44
CA GLN A 198 -9.29 -17.67 -22.69
C GLN A 198 -9.28 -16.15 -22.52
N ILE A 199 -9.58 -15.65 -21.34
CA ILE A 199 -9.54 -14.22 -21.02
C ILE A 199 -8.97 -14.04 -19.61
N ALA A 200 -7.82 -13.39 -19.52
CA ALA A 200 -7.30 -12.87 -18.24
C ALA A 200 -7.57 -11.38 -18.17
N ILE A 201 -8.11 -10.88 -17.07
CA ILE A 201 -8.37 -9.45 -16.87
C ILE A 201 -7.63 -8.89 -15.66
N SER A 202 -7.30 -7.61 -15.76
CA SER A 202 -6.82 -6.82 -14.63
C SER A 202 -7.52 -5.46 -14.57
N VAL A 203 -7.62 -4.93 -13.35
CA VAL A 203 -8.14 -3.59 -13.10
C VAL A 203 -7.13 -2.84 -12.25
N ASN A 204 -6.68 -1.68 -12.72
CA ASN A 204 -5.64 -0.88 -12.08
C ASN A 204 -4.36 -1.69 -11.76
N GLY A 205 -3.96 -2.57 -12.70
CA GLY A 205 -2.77 -3.40 -12.58
C GLY A 205 -2.92 -4.67 -11.74
N ALA A 206 -3.99 -4.80 -10.95
CA ALA A 206 -4.27 -6.01 -10.19
C ALA A 206 -5.04 -7.02 -11.03
N ALA A 207 -4.60 -8.27 -11.06
CA ALA A 207 -5.37 -9.37 -11.64
C ALA A 207 -6.73 -9.48 -10.93
N VAL A 208 -7.77 -9.71 -11.71
CA VAL A 208 -9.12 -9.88 -11.17
C VAL A 208 -9.28 -11.33 -10.74
N ASP A 209 -9.87 -11.54 -9.55
CA ASP A 209 -10.23 -12.87 -9.07
C ASP A 209 -11.29 -13.49 -10.00
N GLU A 210 -11.00 -14.66 -10.55
CA GLU A 210 -11.79 -15.36 -11.57
C GLU A 210 -13.15 -15.91 -11.07
N THR A 211 -13.53 -15.61 -9.84
CA THR A 211 -14.80 -16.06 -9.23
C THR A 211 -16.06 -15.55 -9.95
N GLN A 212 -15.92 -14.68 -10.96
CA GLN A 212 -17.03 -14.10 -11.71
C GLN A 212 -16.98 -14.42 -13.21
N VAL A 213 -16.73 -15.66 -13.55
CA VAL A 213 -16.77 -16.14 -14.94
C VAL A 213 -18.20 -16.53 -15.31
N ALA A 214 -18.74 -15.93 -16.37
CA ALA A 214 -20.02 -16.32 -16.93
C ALA A 214 -19.83 -16.92 -18.33
N THR A 215 -20.33 -18.13 -18.55
CA THR A 215 -20.45 -18.73 -19.88
C THR A 215 -21.90 -18.78 -20.32
N ASN A 216 -22.10 -18.64 -21.61
CA ASN A 216 -23.38 -18.93 -22.24
C ASN A 216 -23.11 -19.85 -23.45
N GLY A 217 -23.36 -21.15 -23.28
CA GLY A 217 -23.18 -22.16 -24.32
C GLY A 217 -21.83 -22.92 -24.29
N THR A 218 -21.60 -23.76 -25.29
CA THR A 218 -20.38 -24.57 -25.41
C THR A 218 -19.31 -23.78 -26.13
N MET A 219 -18.15 -23.61 -25.48
CA MET A 219 -17.01 -22.93 -26.10
C MET A 219 -16.34 -23.83 -27.14
N SER A 220 -16.04 -23.27 -28.29
CA SER A 220 -15.17 -23.85 -29.32
C SER A 220 -13.99 -22.93 -29.56
N ASN A 221 -12.87 -23.48 -30.05
CA ASN A 221 -11.71 -22.68 -30.43
C ASN A 221 -12.11 -21.67 -31.52
N ALA A 222 -12.11 -20.38 -31.15
CA ALA A 222 -12.38 -19.29 -32.04
C ALA A 222 -11.06 -18.66 -32.50
N ALA A 223 -10.98 -18.26 -33.76
CA ALA A 223 -9.90 -17.43 -34.26
C ALA A 223 -10.39 -16.00 -34.41
N PHE A 224 -9.54 -15.03 -34.16
CA PHE A 224 -9.86 -13.63 -34.47
C PHE A 224 -10.15 -13.49 -36.00
N GLY A 225 -11.06 -12.58 -36.32
CA GLY A 225 -11.49 -12.35 -37.69
C GLY A 225 -11.25 -10.92 -38.16
N THR A 226 -11.72 -10.61 -39.38
CA THR A 226 -11.88 -9.23 -39.85
C THR A 226 -13.27 -8.77 -39.46
N ARG A 227 -13.37 -7.74 -38.62
CA ARG A 227 -14.62 -7.24 -38.04
C ARG A 227 -14.63 -5.71 -38.01
N ASN A 228 -15.82 -5.13 -37.87
CA ASN A 228 -15.91 -3.72 -37.53
C ASN A 228 -15.57 -3.49 -36.05
N LEU A 229 -14.97 -2.35 -35.80
CA LEU A 229 -14.75 -1.82 -34.46
C LEU A 229 -15.84 -0.81 -34.13
N TYR A 230 -16.38 -0.88 -32.91
CA TYR A 230 -17.35 0.06 -32.37
C TYR A 230 -16.85 0.57 -31.03
N LEU A 231 -16.95 1.89 -30.80
CA LEU A 231 -16.59 2.55 -29.55
C LEU A 231 -17.82 3.25 -28.98
N GLY A 232 -18.05 3.07 -27.67
CA GLY A 232 -19.15 3.68 -26.95
C GLY A 232 -20.50 2.99 -27.09
N HIS A 233 -20.60 1.90 -27.83
CA HIS A 233 -21.80 1.07 -27.99
C HIS A 233 -21.47 -0.28 -28.65
N ARG A 234 -22.44 -1.19 -28.68
CA ARG A 234 -22.40 -2.40 -29.54
C ARG A 234 -22.74 -2.09 -30.98
N SER A 235 -22.46 -3.05 -31.87
CA SER A 235 -22.73 -2.97 -33.31
C SER A 235 -24.20 -2.67 -33.65
N ASP A 236 -25.15 -3.19 -32.86
CA ASP A 236 -26.59 -2.96 -33.01
C ASP A 236 -27.07 -1.61 -32.45
N GLY A 237 -26.17 -0.81 -31.86
CA GLY A 237 -26.50 0.45 -31.23
C GLY A 237 -27.06 0.32 -29.80
N THR A 238 -27.12 -0.90 -29.26
CA THR A 238 -27.52 -1.16 -27.88
C THR A 238 -26.33 -1.05 -26.92
N ILE A 239 -26.61 -1.10 -25.63
CA ILE A 239 -25.64 -1.06 -24.52
C ILE A 239 -24.68 0.14 -24.62
N PRO A 240 -25.20 1.39 -24.71
CA PRO A 240 -24.38 2.57 -24.87
C PRO A 240 -23.54 2.83 -23.60
N PHE A 241 -22.31 3.30 -23.80
CA PHE A 241 -21.40 3.67 -22.75
C PHE A 241 -21.68 5.10 -22.22
N ASP A 242 -21.86 5.22 -20.92
CA ASP A 242 -21.96 6.49 -20.19
C ASP A 242 -20.65 6.75 -19.45
N GLY A 243 -19.77 7.53 -20.08
CA GLY A 243 -18.44 7.75 -19.52
C GLY A 243 -17.46 8.37 -20.49
N ASP A 244 -16.22 8.38 -20.07
CA ASP A 244 -15.12 9.01 -20.78
C ASP A 244 -14.06 7.96 -21.16
N ILE A 245 -13.54 7.99 -22.39
CA ILE A 245 -12.36 7.22 -22.81
C ILE A 245 -11.17 8.19 -22.88
N MET A 246 -10.11 7.87 -22.16
CA MET A 246 -8.88 8.66 -22.07
C MET A 246 -7.71 7.99 -22.77
N PHE A 247 -7.78 6.68 -22.96
CA PHE A 247 -6.79 5.88 -23.66
C PHE A 247 -7.39 4.54 -24.09
N LEU A 248 -7.00 4.05 -25.27
CA LEU A 248 -7.39 2.72 -25.72
C LEU A 248 -6.32 2.14 -26.66
N CYS A 249 -5.77 1.00 -26.29
CA CYS A 249 -4.81 0.23 -27.09
C CYS A 249 -5.27 -1.23 -27.18
N LEU A 250 -5.36 -1.75 -28.39
CA LEU A 250 -5.46 -3.18 -28.67
C LEU A 250 -4.29 -3.59 -29.53
N ILE A 251 -3.53 -4.59 -29.12
CA ILE A 251 -2.40 -5.15 -29.86
C ILE A 251 -2.58 -6.65 -30.06
N GLY A 252 -2.29 -7.15 -31.26
CA GLY A 252 -2.53 -8.53 -31.72
C GLY A 252 -1.49 -9.53 -31.24
N ARG A 253 -0.99 -9.38 -30.03
CA ARG A 253 -0.11 -10.33 -29.35
C ARG A 253 -0.26 -10.22 -27.83
N GLU A 254 0.29 -11.17 -27.14
CA GLU A 254 0.57 -11.03 -25.72
C GLU A 254 1.78 -10.10 -25.53
N LEU A 255 1.72 -9.20 -24.59
CA LEU A 255 2.82 -8.33 -24.21
C LEU A 255 3.73 -9.05 -23.21
N THR A 256 5.02 -8.72 -23.21
CA THR A 256 5.89 -9.07 -22.08
C THR A 256 5.38 -8.39 -20.80
N THR A 257 5.80 -8.88 -19.65
CA THR A 257 5.42 -8.28 -18.36
C THR A 257 5.75 -6.79 -18.32
N ASP A 258 6.95 -6.40 -18.77
CA ASP A 258 7.39 -5.01 -18.76
C ASP A 258 6.59 -4.14 -19.74
N GLU A 259 6.34 -4.62 -20.98
CA GLU A 259 5.51 -3.91 -21.95
C GLU A 259 4.09 -3.71 -21.41
N PHE A 260 3.51 -4.76 -20.81
CA PHE A 260 2.15 -4.72 -20.26
C PHE A 260 2.04 -3.72 -19.11
N GLN A 261 2.99 -3.72 -18.20
CA GLN A 261 3.04 -2.79 -17.06
C GLN A 261 3.26 -1.35 -17.53
N ASN A 262 4.20 -1.13 -18.45
CA ASN A 262 4.45 0.19 -19.03
C ASN A 262 3.23 0.74 -19.74
N LEU A 263 2.50 -0.09 -20.50
CA LEU A 263 1.29 0.31 -21.19
C LEU A 263 0.15 0.66 -20.22
N GLN A 264 -0.02 -0.11 -19.14
CA GLN A 264 -1.00 0.19 -18.11
C GLN A 264 -0.65 1.47 -17.33
N THR A 265 0.63 1.69 -17.01
CA THR A 265 1.11 2.92 -16.37
C THR A 265 0.85 4.13 -17.26
N TYR A 266 1.17 4.03 -18.55
CA TYR A 266 0.87 5.06 -19.53
C TYR A 266 -0.64 5.38 -19.58
N ALA A 267 -1.49 4.34 -19.61
CA ALA A 267 -2.94 4.51 -19.61
C ALA A 267 -3.45 5.18 -18.33
N ALA A 268 -2.87 4.86 -17.16
CA ALA A 268 -3.24 5.49 -15.90
C ALA A 268 -2.90 6.98 -15.87
N GLU A 269 -1.74 7.38 -16.40
CA GLU A 269 -1.36 8.79 -16.53
C GLU A 269 -2.36 9.57 -17.39
N ARG A 270 -2.93 8.95 -18.43
CA ARG A 270 -4.01 9.55 -19.25
C ARG A 270 -5.30 9.76 -18.46
N GLY A 271 -5.56 8.91 -17.46
CA GLY A 271 -6.66 9.05 -16.52
C GLY A 271 -6.37 10.02 -15.36
N GLY A 272 -5.21 10.66 -15.33
CA GLY A 272 -4.80 11.56 -14.26
C GLY A 272 -4.43 10.84 -12.95
N GLY A 273 -4.13 9.55 -13.02
CA GLY A 273 -3.78 8.72 -11.88
C GLY A 273 -2.38 8.13 -11.97
N ILE A 274 -1.97 7.51 -10.89
CA ILE A 274 -0.75 6.69 -10.82
C ILE A 274 -1.21 5.24 -10.73
N LEU A 275 -0.70 4.39 -11.64
CA LEU A 275 -0.87 2.96 -11.54
C LEU A 275 0.21 2.40 -10.62
N LEU A 276 -0.21 1.55 -9.69
CA LEU A 276 0.68 0.88 -8.75
C LEU A 276 0.56 -0.66 -8.97
N PRO A 277 1.15 -1.19 -10.07
CA PRO A 277 0.95 -2.57 -10.49
C PRO A 277 1.70 -3.58 -9.63
N PHE A 278 2.76 -3.14 -8.93
CA PHE A 278 3.55 -4.01 -8.07
C PHE A 278 2.96 -3.99 -6.67
N GLU A 279 2.51 -5.15 -6.21
CA GLU A 279 2.01 -5.34 -4.86
C GLU A 279 2.94 -6.27 -4.10
N VAL A 280 3.36 -5.86 -2.91
CA VAL A 280 4.04 -6.70 -1.95
C VAL A 280 3.20 -6.78 -0.69
N THR A 281 2.92 -8.00 -0.26
CA THR A 281 2.32 -8.27 1.04
C THR A 281 3.46 -8.68 1.96
N PRO A 282 3.76 -7.91 3.00
CA PRO A 282 4.77 -8.31 3.95
C PRO A 282 4.35 -9.64 4.60
N SER A 283 5.03 -10.72 4.28
CA SER A 283 4.76 -12.05 4.88
C SER A 283 5.16 -12.09 6.35
N SER A 284 6.01 -11.16 6.75
CA SER A 284 6.40 -10.86 8.13
C SER A 284 7.04 -9.47 8.15
N PHE A 285 6.81 -8.70 9.20
CA PHE A 285 7.61 -7.52 9.46
C PHE A 285 8.99 -7.96 9.89
N ASP A 286 10.04 -7.50 9.20
CA ASP A 286 11.39 -7.69 9.64
C ASP A 286 11.66 -6.79 10.83
N ASP A 287 11.52 -7.37 11.98
CA ASP A 287 12.22 -6.87 13.11
C ASP A 287 13.51 -7.69 13.24
N THR A 288 14.45 -7.42 12.29
CA THR A 288 15.86 -7.82 12.40
C THR A 288 16.18 -9.32 12.36
N GLY A 289 15.50 -10.10 11.55
CA GLY A 289 15.92 -11.49 11.24
C GLY A 289 15.63 -12.53 12.31
N ALA A 290 14.79 -12.23 13.30
CA ALA A 290 14.28 -13.23 14.24
C ALA A 290 12.91 -13.75 13.80
N GLU A 291 12.78 -14.15 12.54
CA GLU A 291 11.50 -14.37 11.86
C GLU A 291 10.56 -15.39 12.51
N ASP A 292 11.06 -16.38 13.22
CA ASP A 292 10.21 -17.51 13.61
C ASP A 292 9.75 -17.54 15.06
N VAL A 293 10.39 -16.82 15.97
CA VAL A 293 10.11 -16.97 17.41
C VAL A 293 9.14 -15.92 17.95
N LEU A 294 9.09 -14.73 17.32
CA LEU A 294 8.13 -13.70 17.65
C LEU A 294 6.86 -13.73 16.78
N ALA A 295 6.66 -14.76 15.95
CA ALA A 295 5.57 -14.84 14.98
C ALA A 295 4.17 -14.57 15.57
N ASN A 296 3.95 -14.88 16.86
CA ASN A 296 2.71 -14.55 17.56
C ASN A 296 2.68 -13.13 18.15
N TYR A 297 3.79 -12.39 18.14
CA TYR A 297 3.92 -11.05 18.70
C TYR A 297 4.33 -9.99 17.67
N ARG A 298 4.85 -10.39 16.50
CA ARG A 298 5.41 -9.49 15.49
C ARG A 298 4.42 -8.57 14.81
N GLU A 299 3.23 -9.08 14.54
CA GLU A 299 2.15 -8.23 14.02
C GLU A 299 1.73 -7.17 15.02
N THR A 300 2.18 -7.27 16.26
CA THR A 300 1.79 -6.40 17.37
C THR A 300 2.94 -5.58 17.97
N SER A 301 4.19 -5.75 17.53
CA SER A 301 5.29 -4.91 18.03
C SER A 301 5.17 -3.47 17.53
N PRO A 302 5.23 -2.46 18.44
CA PRO A 302 5.28 -1.07 18.00
C PRO A 302 6.54 -0.83 17.18
N PHE A 303 6.36 -0.10 16.07
CA PHE A 303 7.47 0.26 15.17
C PHE A 303 8.13 -0.90 14.43
N ALA A 304 7.53 -2.10 14.42
CA ALA A 304 7.91 -3.13 13.48
C ALA A 304 7.91 -2.56 12.06
N SER A 305 8.87 -2.93 11.24
CA SER A 305 9.10 -2.31 9.95
C SER A 305 9.46 -3.31 8.87
N VAL A 306 9.28 -2.89 7.63
CA VAL A 306 9.76 -3.61 6.45
C VAL A 306 10.48 -2.64 5.54
N THR A 307 11.60 -3.05 4.97
CA THR A 307 12.42 -2.23 4.07
C THR A 307 12.52 -2.86 2.70
N TYR A 308 12.36 -2.04 1.67
CA TYR A 308 12.51 -2.42 0.28
C TYR A 308 13.47 -1.47 -0.44
N GLU A 309 14.27 -2.01 -1.36
CA GLU A 309 14.99 -1.25 -2.36
C GLU A 309 14.12 -1.10 -3.61
N THR A 310 14.03 0.11 -4.14
CA THR A 310 13.21 0.42 -5.30
C THR A 310 13.65 1.69 -6.02
N THR A 311 13.27 1.81 -7.28
CA THR A 311 13.35 3.06 -8.06
C THR A 311 11.97 3.74 -8.19
N ALA A 312 10.96 3.24 -7.51
CA ALA A 312 9.59 3.75 -7.56
C ALA A 312 9.52 5.26 -7.30
N LEU A 313 8.63 5.94 -8.01
CA LEU A 313 8.30 7.37 -7.81
C LEU A 313 7.08 7.54 -6.90
N ALA A 314 6.32 6.48 -6.69
CA ALA A 314 5.19 6.45 -5.76
C ALA A 314 4.98 5.07 -5.17
N ILE A 315 4.53 5.05 -3.91
CA ILE A 315 4.00 3.85 -3.25
C ILE A 315 2.61 4.15 -2.68
N GLU A 316 1.74 3.16 -2.65
CA GLU A 316 0.53 3.17 -1.84
C GLU A 316 0.76 2.26 -0.63
N VAL A 317 0.63 2.83 0.55
CA VAL A 317 0.69 2.09 1.81
C VAL A 317 -0.73 1.75 2.22
N VAL A 318 -1.02 0.47 2.39
CA VAL A 318 -2.35 -0.03 2.79
C VAL A 318 -2.23 -0.75 4.12
N GLY A 319 -3.08 -0.39 5.06
CA GLY A 319 -3.08 -0.95 6.39
C GLY A 319 -4.42 -0.81 7.09
N TYR A 320 -4.43 -1.20 8.35
CA TYR A 320 -5.58 -1.09 9.22
C TYR A 320 -5.16 -0.70 10.62
N THR A 321 -6.02 0.02 11.35
CA THR A 321 -5.85 0.27 12.78
C THR A 321 -7.13 -0.03 13.55
N SER A 322 -6.98 -0.66 14.69
CA SER A 322 -8.07 -0.87 15.66
C SER A 322 -8.14 0.20 16.74
N THR A 323 -7.18 1.14 16.78
CA THR A 323 -7.04 2.14 17.85
C THR A 323 -7.52 3.53 17.47
N GLN A 324 -8.01 3.72 16.26
CA GLN A 324 -8.33 5.02 15.70
C GLN A 324 -9.30 5.86 16.57
N SER A 325 -10.31 5.23 17.18
CA SER A 325 -11.28 5.94 18.05
C SER A 325 -10.67 6.42 19.37
N LEU A 326 -9.60 5.78 19.83
CA LEU A 326 -8.92 6.10 21.09
C LEU A 326 -7.70 7.02 20.87
N PHE A 327 -6.94 6.76 19.78
CA PHE A 327 -5.67 7.42 19.51
C PHE A 327 -5.51 7.76 18.02
N PRO A 328 -6.37 8.61 17.42
CA PRO A 328 -6.39 8.83 15.96
C PRO A 328 -5.07 9.41 15.41
N THR A 329 -4.37 10.21 16.20
CA THR A 329 -3.08 10.79 15.80
C THR A 329 -1.87 9.87 16.01
N MET A 330 -2.04 8.81 16.80
CA MET A 330 -0.99 7.83 17.10
C MET A 330 -1.07 6.57 16.23
N SER A 331 -2.19 6.38 15.54
CA SER A 331 -2.52 5.18 14.76
C SER A 331 -2.10 5.30 13.29
N GLN A 332 -0.94 5.92 13.02
CA GLN A 332 -0.43 6.14 11.67
C GLN A 332 0.70 5.17 11.35
N LEU A 333 0.86 4.82 10.07
CA LEU A 333 2.08 4.16 9.58
C LEU A 333 3.10 5.23 9.18
N GLY A 334 4.38 5.01 9.46
CA GLY A 334 5.48 5.89 9.05
C GLY A 334 6.15 5.38 7.78
N VAL A 335 6.51 6.29 6.88
CA VAL A 335 7.30 5.99 5.68
C VAL A 335 8.62 6.73 5.78
N TYR A 336 9.71 6.00 5.62
CA TYR A 336 11.08 6.51 5.63
C TYR A 336 11.72 6.24 4.26
N VAL A 337 12.56 7.17 3.81
CA VAL A 337 13.37 7.02 2.59
C VAL A 337 14.82 7.21 2.98
N ASP A 338 15.66 6.22 2.66
CA ASP A 338 17.09 6.20 3.01
C ASP A 338 17.36 6.50 4.49
N GLY A 339 16.52 5.96 5.37
CA GLY A 339 16.58 6.13 6.82
C GLY A 339 16.01 7.45 7.36
N ALA A 340 15.64 8.40 6.51
CA ALA A 340 15.02 9.67 6.93
C ALA A 340 13.48 9.58 6.87
N PHE A 341 12.81 10.16 7.87
CA PHE A 341 11.35 10.25 7.84
C PHE A 341 10.88 11.06 6.62
N HIS A 342 9.94 10.51 5.87
CA HIS A 342 9.44 11.08 4.63
C HIS A 342 7.96 11.45 4.70
N ALA A 343 7.10 10.54 5.20
CA ALA A 343 5.66 10.75 5.27
C ALA A 343 5.01 9.86 6.35
N SER A 344 3.76 10.17 6.68
CA SER A 344 2.91 9.27 7.47
C SER A 344 1.61 8.96 6.73
N ALA A 345 1.13 7.72 6.88
CA ALA A 345 -0.16 7.27 6.39
C ALA A 345 -1.16 7.22 7.56
N ALA A 346 -2.13 8.12 7.53
CA ALA A 346 -3.15 8.24 8.55
C ALA A 346 -4.38 7.36 8.25
N PRO A 347 -5.07 6.82 9.26
CA PRO A 347 -6.30 6.08 9.07
C PRO A 347 -7.48 6.99 8.74
N THR A 348 -8.44 6.44 8.01
CA THR A 348 -9.78 7.00 7.84
C THR A 348 -10.67 6.70 9.06
N ALA A 349 -11.92 7.22 9.09
CA ALA A 349 -12.80 7.08 10.24
C ALA A 349 -13.18 5.63 10.61
N ASP A 350 -13.10 4.71 9.69
CA ASP A 350 -13.35 3.28 9.86
C ASP A 350 -12.07 2.45 10.18
N GLY A 351 -10.94 3.14 10.40
CA GLY A 351 -9.68 2.51 10.75
C GLY A 351 -8.86 2.01 9.55
N VAL A 352 -9.33 2.21 8.32
CA VAL A 352 -8.56 1.84 7.12
C VAL A 352 -7.46 2.86 6.88
N ILE A 353 -6.25 2.38 6.61
CA ILE A 353 -5.10 3.18 6.19
C ILE A 353 -4.90 2.94 4.70
N THR A 354 -5.02 3.98 3.89
CA THR A 354 -4.67 3.95 2.46
C THR A 354 -4.09 5.30 2.09
N ALA A 355 -2.81 5.36 1.79
CA ALA A 355 -2.13 6.59 1.44
C ALA A 355 -1.15 6.38 0.29
N VAL A 356 -1.26 7.22 -0.73
CA VAL A 356 -0.26 7.31 -1.79
C VAL A 356 0.82 8.29 -1.36
N VAL A 357 2.07 7.84 -1.38
CA VAL A 357 3.25 8.61 -1.00
C VAL A 357 4.15 8.75 -2.22
N SER A 358 4.41 10.00 -2.63
CA SER A 358 5.39 10.29 -3.68
C SER A 358 6.80 10.11 -3.14
N LEU A 359 7.68 9.53 -3.95
CA LEU A 359 9.06 9.22 -3.60
C LEU A 359 10.04 10.03 -4.46
N PRO A 360 11.24 10.35 -3.97
CA PRO A 360 12.27 10.97 -4.78
C PRO A 360 12.73 10.05 -5.92
N ALA A 361 13.25 10.62 -7.01
CA ALA A 361 13.80 9.85 -8.12
C ALA A 361 15.10 9.11 -7.74
N GLY A 362 15.41 8.04 -8.47
CA GLY A 362 16.59 7.21 -8.28
C GLY A 362 16.36 5.98 -7.39
N SER A 363 17.39 5.14 -7.29
CA SER A 363 17.38 3.98 -6.37
C SER A 363 17.40 4.47 -4.92
N LYS A 364 16.58 3.87 -4.08
CA LYS A 364 16.41 4.23 -2.66
C LYS A 364 15.91 3.05 -1.84
N GLN A 365 16.12 3.14 -0.53
CA GLN A 365 15.48 2.24 0.44
C GLN A 365 14.23 2.90 1.00
N VAL A 366 13.11 2.20 0.94
CA VAL A 366 11.85 2.62 1.51
C VAL A 366 11.51 1.71 2.68
N THR A 367 11.40 2.28 3.87
CA THR A 367 11.03 1.57 5.10
C THR A 367 9.64 2.01 5.54
N VAL A 368 8.73 1.06 5.71
CA VAL A 368 7.41 1.33 6.31
C VAL A 368 7.39 0.79 7.73
N VAL A 369 6.96 1.63 8.66
CA VAL A 369 7.00 1.39 10.10
C VAL A 369 5.59 1.40 10.66
N ASN A 370 5.26 0.39 11.47
CA ASN A 370 3.98 0.33 12.20
C ASN A 370 3.87 1.45 13.24
N GLY A 371 2.64 1.85 13.52
CA GLY A 371 2.33 2.83 14.56
C GLY A 371 2.23 2.23 15.96
N LEU A 372 1.50 2.95 16.82
CA LEU A 372 1.24 2.54 18.19
C LEU A 372 0.60 1.16 18.28
N GLN A 373 1.04 0.39 19.27
CA GLN A 373 0.48 -0.91 19.58
C GLN A 373 0.21 -1.05 21.08
N SER A 374 -0.78 -1.88 21.45
CA SER A 374 -1.04 -2.27 22.81
C SER A 374 -0.98 -3.79 22.95
N ARG A 375 -0.75 -4.27 24.18
CA ARG A 375 -0.69 -5.70 24.47
C ARG A 375 -1.93 -6.43 23.94
N PRO A 376 -1.76 -7.58 23.26
CA PRO A 376 -2.86 -8.50 23.04
C PRO A 376 -3.40 -8.98 24.39
N ASN A 377 -4.64 -8.61 24.69
CA ASN A 377 -5.37 -9.21 25.80
C ASN A 377 -6.19 -10.37 25.20
N PRO A 378 -6.14 -11.61 25.74
CA PRO A 378 -6.95 -12.72 25.26
C PRO A 378 -8.47 -12.42 25.18
N ALA A 379 -8.93 -11.45 25.97
CA ALA A 379 -10.33 -11.00 25.96
C ALA A 379 -10.63 -9.85 24.98
N ASN A 380 -9.59 -9.20 24.40
CA ASN A 380 -9.74 -8.11 23.44
C ASN A 380 -8.76 -8.31 22.28
N PRO A 381 -9.16 -8.02 21.05
CA PRO A 381 -8.24 -8.07 19.93
C PRO A 381 -7.07 -7.11 20.16
N PRO A 382 -5.88 -7.39 19.64
CA PRO A 382 -4.74 -6.49 19.77
C PRO A 382 -5.12 -5.12 19.21
N LEU A 383 -4.76 -4.07 19.94
CA LEU A 383 -4.96 -2.69 19.55
C LEU A 383 -3.68 -2.20 18.88
N GLY A 384 -3.74 -1.78 17.62
CA GLY A 384 -2.56 -1.31 16.90
C GLY A 384 -2.83 -0.91 15.47
N SER A 385 -1.77 -0.56 14.78
CA SER A 385 -1.80 -0.23 13.36
C SER A 385 -0.91 -1.20 12.61
N TRP A 386 -1.45 -1.82 11.56
CA TRP A 386 -0.78 -2.85 10.78
C TRP A 386 -0.69 -2.45 9.32
N LEU A 387 0.49 -2.64 8.76
CA LEU A 387 0.68 -2.66 7.33
C LEU A 387 0.15 -3.99 6.78
N THR A 388 -0.72 -3.95 5.78
CA THR A 388 -1.22 -5.15 5.11
C THR A 388 -0.56 -5.38 3.76
N LYS A 389 -0.27 -4.30 3.02
CA LYS A 389 0.41 -4.34 1.74
C LYS A 389 1.01 -3.00 1.34
N ILE A 390 1.95 -3.04 0.41
CA ILE A 390 2.48 -1.87 -0.29
C ILE A 390 2.29 -2.12 -1.79
N ARG A 391 1.80 -1.12 -2.51
CA ARG A 391 1.81 -1.09 -3.97
C ARG A 391 2.78 -0.04 -4.45
N SER A 392 3.38 -0.23 -5.61
CA SER A 392 4.33 0.71 -6.20
C SER A 392 4.21 0.74 -7.72
N ASP A 393 4.71 1.83 -8.32
CA ASP A 393 4.82 2.00 -9.77
C ASP A 393 6.05 1.26 -10.36
N GLN A 394 6.96 0.78 -9.52
CA GLN A 394 8.12 -0.03 -9.90
C GLN A 394 8.30 -1.21 -8.96
N GLN A 395 9.06 -2.20 -9.41
CA GLN A 395 9.40 -3.37 -8.60
C GLN A 395 10.08 -2.98 -7.29
N MET A 396 9.74 -3.70 -6.23
CA MET A 396 10.31 -3.55 -4.90
C MET A 396 11.02 -4.83 -4.51
N THR A 397 12.29 -4.72 -4.15
CA THR A 397 13.10 -5.84 -3.66
C THR A 397 13.27 -5.71 -2.15
N ARG A 398 12.84 -6.73 -1.40
CA ARG A 398 13.00 -6.71 0.05
C ARG A 398 14.47 -6.66 0.44
N VAL A 399 14.80 -5.76 1.35
CA VAL A 399 16.14 -5.67 1.95
C VAL A 399 16.12 -6.48 3.24
N THR A 400 16.93 -7.51 3.29
CA THR A 400 17.16 -8.30 4.50
C THR A 400 18.56 -7.97 5.01
N VAL A 401 18.63 -7.35 6.18
CA VAL A 401 19.88 -7.05 6.85
C VAL A 401 20.05 -8.02 8.01
N THR A 402 21.23 -8.63 8.11
CA THR A 402 21.61 -9.40 9.30
C THR A 402 22.40 -8.49 10.23
N PRO A 403 21.78 -7.92 11.27
CA PRO A 403 22.46 -7.00 12.15
C PRO A 403 23.46 -7.74 13.04
N THR A 404 24.65 -7.12 13.21
CA THR A 404 25.71 -7.68 14.04
C THR A 404 25.70 -7.19 15.48
N ASN A 405 24.99 -6.09 15.74
CA ASN A 405 24.93 -5.47 17.08
C ASN A 405 23.46 -5.05 17.36
N ARG A 406 22.70 -5.92 17.99
CA ARG A 406 21.25 -5.76 18.18
C ARG A 406 20.95 -5.08 19.51
N LEU A 407 20.11 -4.03 19.47
CA LEU A 407 19.51 -3.39 20.63
C LEU A 407 18.05 -3.84 20.78
N LEU A 408 17.69 -4.34 21.95
CA LEU A 408 16.29 -4.53 22.32
C LEU A 408 15.91 -3.48 23.37
N ILE A 409 14.86 -2.71 23.09
CA ILE A 409 14.27 -1.76 24.05
C ILE A 409 13.04 -2.42 24.65
N TYR A 410 13.09 -2.66 25.98
CA TYR A 410 11.98 -3.17 26.77
C TYR A 410 11.37 -2.03 27.56
N GLY A 411 10.08 -1.74 27.35
CA GLY A 411 9.46 -0.55 27.91
C GLY A 411 7.94 -0.58 27.99
N ASP A 412 7.38 0.56 28.33
CA ASP A 412 5.95 0.80 28.51
C ASP A 412 5.39 1.84 27.52
N SER A 413 4.33 2.57 27.88
CA SER A 413 3.71 3.61 27.05
C SER A 413 4.68 4.72 26.62
N ILE A 414 5.73 4.99 27.38
CA ILE A 414 6.75 5.98 27.02
C ILE A 414 7.60 5.44 25.88
N ALA A 415 7.91 4.15 25.87
CA ALA A 415 8.66 3.50 24.79
C ALA A 415 7.82 3.29 23.50
N VAL A 416 6.49 3.22 23.59
CA VAL A 416 5.64 3.27 22.39
C VAL A 416 5.44 4.69 21.86
N GLY A 417 6.07 5.70 22.44
CA GLY A 417 6.03 7.07 21.96
C GLY A 417 4.76 7.84 22.35
N ALA A 418 4.09 7.47 23.46
CA ALA A 418 2.90 8.17 23.94
C ALA A 418 3.15 9.68 24.07
N ASN A 419 2.23 10.50 23.52
CA ASN A 419 2.28 11.96 23.41
C ASN A 419 3.35 12.55 22.46
N SER A 420 4.15 11.74 21.77
CA SER A 420 4.85 12.22 20.56
C SER A 420 3.92 12.22 19.36
N LEU A 421 4.00 13.21 18.46
CA LEU A 421 3.07 13.38 17.34
C LEU A 421 3.78 13.63 16.01
N PRO A 422 3.70 12.71 15.05
CA PRO A 422 3.27 11.32 15.19
C PRO A 422 4.34 10.43 15.86
N PRO A 423 3.97 9.40 16.61
CA PRO A 423 4.94 8.50 17.28
C PRO A 423 5.90 7.83 16.29
N THR A 424 5.45 7.51 15.10
CA THR A 424 6.23 6.94 13.99
C THR A 424 7.34 7.86 13.47
N GLN A 425 7.37 9.12 13.87
CA GLN A 425 8.43 10.08 13.57
C GLN A 425 9.20 10.51 14.81
N HIS A 426 8.52 10.69 15.93
CA HIS A 426 9.05 11.40 17.10
C HIS A 426 9.19 10.55 18.36
N GLY A 427 8.72 9.30 18.36
CA GLY A 427 8.94 8.38 19.49
C GLY A 427 10.43 8.17 19.72
N TRP A 428 10.89 8.31 20.98
CA TRP A 428 12.32 8.22 21.31
C TRP A 428 13.01 6.93 20.83
N PRO A 429 12.36 5.74 20.85
CA PRO A 429 13.03 4.54 20.38
C PRO A 429 13.30 4.57 18.87
N LEU A 430 12.41 5.21 18.06
CA LEU A 430 12.64 5.38 16.64
C LEU A 430 13.76 6.38 16.34
N LEU A 431 13.89 7.41 17.14
CA LEU A 431 15.01 8.36 17.03
C LEU A 431 16.34 7.66 17.36
N VAL A 432 16.38 6.81 18.39
CA VAL A 432 17.54 5.95 18.69
C VAL A 432 17.82 4.98 17.55
N ARG A 433 16.79 4.32 17.02
CA ARG A 433 16.90 3.41 15.88
C ARG A 433 17.48 4.11 14.66
N SER A 434 17.03 5.34 14.34
CA SER A 434 17.53 6.12 13.22
C SER A 434 19.01 6.53 13.38
N ALA A 435 19.46 6.74 14.63
CA ALA A 435 20.86 7.06 14.91
C ALA A 435 21.79 5.83 14.80
N ARG A 436 21.23 4.62 15.01
CA ARG A 436 21.99 3.36 14.85
C ARG A 436 21.95 2.88 13.40
N SER A 437 21.47 1.78 13.16
CA SER A 437 21.02 1.23 11.89
C SER A 437 19.59 0.78 12.12
N PRO A 438 18.65 1.13 11.26
CA PRO A 438 17.23 0.78 11.46
C PRO A 438 17.01 -0.69 11.82
N ASP A 439 17.82 -1.57 11.24
CA ASP A 439 17.67 -3.01 11.35
C ASP A 439 18.32 -3.62 12.59
N SER A 440 18.98 -2.81 13.41
CA SER A 440 19.66 -3.28 14.64
C SER A 440 18.90 -2.98 15.94
N THR A 441 17.71 -2.42 15.89
CA THR A 441 16.93 -2.01 17.07
C THR A 441 15.51 -2.55 17.02
N ALA A 442 15.14 -3.36 18.00
CA ALA A 442 13.77 -3.81 18.25
C ALA A 442 13.17 -3.15 19.49
N ILE A 443 11.85 -3.05 19.50
CA ILE A 443 11.11 -2.38 20.55
C ILE A 443 10.03 -3.33 21.07
N GLU A 444 10.20 -3.79 22.29
CA GLU A 444 9.29 -4.66 23.02
C GLU A 444 8.58 -3.84 24.10
N ALA A 445 7.54 -3.12 23.70
CA ALA A 445 6.83 -2.19 24.56
C ALA A 445 5.33 -2.13 24.29
N TRP A 446 4.53 -1.83 25.29
CA TRP A 446 3.10 -1.51 25.15
C TRP A 446 2.60 -0.61 26.28
N GLY A 447 1.44 -0.01 26.07
CA GLY A 447 0.79 0.84 27.07
C GLY A 447 0.48 0.08 28.37
N TYR A 448 0.74 0.72 29.50
CA TYR A 448 0.53 0.19 30.87
C TYR A 448 1.42 -1.02 31.24
N ARG A 449 2.43 -1.39 30.44
CA ARG A 449 3.34 -2.47 30.80
C ARG A 449 4.01 -2.22 32.15
N SER A 450 4.03 -3.23 33.00
CA SER A 450 4.69 -3.25 34.27
C SER A 450 5.62 -4.46 34.39
N LEU A 451 6.68 -4.38 35.17
CA LEU A 451 7.53 -5.53 35.49
C LEU A 451 6.72 -6.67 36.13
N HIS A 452 5.70 -6.32 36.93
CA HIS A 452 4.78 -7.28 37.54
C HIS A 452 4.20 -8.27 36.52
N GLU A 453 3.82 -7.80 35.34
CA GLU A 453 3.20 -8.66 34.35
C GLU A 453 4.17 -9.71 33.76
N ASP A 454 5.43 -9.33 33.63
CA ASP A 454 6.47 -10.17 33.03
C ASP A 454 7.25 -10.99 34.07
N CYS A 455 7.06 -10.70 35.37
CA CYS A 455 7.85 -11.30 36.46
C CYS A 455 7.00 -11.76 37.67
N VAL A 456 5.68 -11.93 37.47
CA VAL A 456 4.76 -12.33 38.56
C VAL A 456 5.12 -13.69 39.15
N ASP A 457 5.70 -14.57 38.37
CA ASP A 457 6.20 -15.88 38.75
C ASP A 457 7.34 -16.34 37.85
N SER A 458 7.94 -17.49 38.16
CA SER A 458 9.05 -18.06 37.40
C SER A 458 8.67 -18.43 35.95
N SER A 459 7.40 -18.73 35.68
CA SER A 459 6.92 -19.03 34.30
C SER A 459 6.89 -17.76 33.47
N ALA A 460 6.41 -16.64 34.03
CA ALA A 460 6.41 -15.34 33.37
C ALA A 460 7.85 -14.88 33.05
N VAL A 461 8.77 -14.98 34.02
CA VAL A 461 10.19 -14.69 33.82
C VAL A 461 10.78 -15.54 32.69
N SER A 462 10.51 -16.86 32.70
CA SER A 462 11.02 -17.77 31.66
C SER A 462 10.47 -17.43 30.28
N ALA A 463 9.19 -17.05 30.19
CA ALA A 463 8.58 -16.61 28.95
C ALA A 463 9.24 -15.35 28.41
N PHE A 464 9.44 -14.33 29.25
CA PHE A 464 10.13 -13.11 28.86
C PHE A 464 11.58 -13.35 28.43
N VAL A 465 12.35 -14.14 29.20
CA VAL A 465 13.72 -14.52 28.85
C VAL A 465 13.77 -15.24 27.52
N SER A 466 12.78 -16.11 27.23
CA SER A 466 12.69 -16.79 25.93
C SER A 466 12.49 -15.82 24.77
N VAL A 467 11.67 -14.78 24.93
CA VAL A 467 11.49 -13.71 23.93
C VAL A 467 12.80 -12.98 23.68
N VAL A 468 13.49 -12.55 24.75
CA VAL A 468 14.79 -11.85 24.64
C VAL A 468 15.84 -12.76 23.99
N SER A 469 15.90 -14.03 24.39
CA SER A 469 16.86 -15.01 23.84
C SER A 469 16.63 -15.25 22.35
N ALA A 470 15.38 -15.32 21.93
CA ALA A 470 15.01 -15.51 20.54
C ALA A 470 15.42 -14.34 19.65
N TYR A 471 15.28 -13.11 20.16
CA TYR A 471 15.78 -11.93 19.48
C TYR A 471 17.32 -11.88 19.46
N SER A 472 17.96 -12.47 20.48
CA SER A 472 19.42 -12.54 20.64
C SER A 472 20.08 -11.15 20.56
N PRO A 473 19.69 -10.18 21.43
CA PRO A 473 20.31 -8.87 21.43
C PRO A 473 21.71 -8.91 22.03
N SER A 474 22.59 -7.99 21.59
CA SER A 474 23.85 -7.69 22.29
C SER A 474 23.65 -6.65 23.40
N ILE A 475 22.60 -5.83 23.29
CA ILE A 475 22.23 -4.79 24.24
C ILE A 475 20.73 -4.90 24.55
N LEU A 476 20.38 -4.89 25.84
CA LEU A 476 19.00 -4.75 26.31
C LEU A 476 18.88 -3.46 27.13
N TRP A 477 17.97 -2.58 26.70
CA TRP A 477 17.61 -1.38 27.45
C TRP A 477 16.28 -1.60 28.17
N ILE A 478 16.29 -1.60 29.50
CA ILE A 478 15.11 -1.80 30.34
C ILE A 478 14.61 -0.45 30.88
N ALA A 479 13.39 -0.06 30.50
CA ALA A 479 12.75 1.20 30.89
C ALA A 479 11.32 0.95 31.41
N VAL A 480 11.20 0.30 32.57
CA VAL A 480 9.95 -0.03 33.27
C VAL A 480 9.99 0.40 34.73
N GLY A 481 8.87 0.30 35.45
CA GLY A 481 8.71 0.61 36.86
C GLY A 481 7.77 1.78 37.14
N THR A 482 7.55 2.68 36.15
CA THR A 482 6.59 3.78 36.32
C THR A 482 5.16 3.27 36.50
N ASN A 483 4.78 2.18 35.84
CA ASN A 483 3.46 1.56 35.95
C ASN A 483 3.35 0.63 37.17
N ASP A 484 4.44 -0.02 37.58
CA ASP A 484 4.46 -0.75 38.85
C ASP A 484 4.13 0.16 40.01
N TYR A 485 4.72 1.37 40.03
CA TYR A 485 4.39 2.42 40.98
C TYR A 485 2.97 2.99 40.76
N GLY A 486 2.66 3.46 39.56
CA GLY A 486 1.42 4.22 39.27
C GLY A 486 0.15 3.38 39.39
N LEU A 487 0.22 2.08 39.07
CA LEU A 487 -0.89 1.13 39.16
C LEU A 487 -0.87 0.35 40.51
N ASN A 488 0.08 0.64 41.35
CA ASN A 488 0.26 -0.03 42.64
C ASN A 488 0.31 -1.56 42.55
N LYS A 489 1.08 -2.08 41.56
CA LYS A 489 1.14 -3.52 41.26
C LYS A 489 1.89 -4.30 42.33
N TRP A 490 3.01 -3.72 42.83
CA TRP A 490 3.84 -4.26 43.89
C TRP A 490 4.33 -3.14 44.85
N SER A 491 4.77 -3.50 46.05
CA SER A 491 5.61 -2.61 46.82
C SER A 491 6.99 -2.46 46.17
N ALA A 492 7.70 -1.37 46.44
CA ALA A 492 9.04 -1.19 45.89
C ALA A 492 9.98 -2.37 46.26
N ALA A 493 9.88 -2.92 47.47
CA ALA A 493 10.68 -4.07 47.87
C ALA A 493 10.40 -5.34 47.05
N SER A 494 9.11 -5.66 46.79
CA SER A 494 8.73 -6.81 45.94
C SER A 494 9.17 -6.60 44.49
N PHE A 495 9.01 -5.38 43.98
CA PHE A 495 9.51 -4.99 42.66
C PHE A 495 11.03 -5.19 42.56
N GLY A 496 11.81 -4.73 43.53
CA GLY A 496 13.27 -4.89 43.54
C GLY A 496 13.71 -6.35 43.57
N THR A 497 13.01 -7.21 44.31
CA THR A 497 13.28 -8.66 44.34
C THR A 497 13.03 -9.29 42.95
N ALA A 498 11.91 -8.97 42.30
CA ALA A 498 11.59 -9.48 40.99
C ALA A 498 12.54 -8.95 39.90
N TYR A 499 12.92 -7.65 40.00
CA TYR A 499 13.87 -7.04 39.07
C TYR A 499 15.25 -7.71 39.15
N ALA A 500 15.75 -7.98 40.36
CA ALA A 500 17.01 -8.69 40.58
C ALA A 500 16.96 -10.12 40.00
N ALA A 501 15.86 -10.84 40.24
CA ALA A 501 15.67 -12.19 39.69
C ALA A 501 15.62 -12.22 38.16
N LEU A 502 15.00 -11.21 37.54
CA LEU A 502 14.99 -11.04 36.08
C LEU A 502 16.40 -10.84 35.51
N LEU A 503 17.21 -9.98 36.13
CA LEU A 503 18.59 -9.73 35.69
C LEU A 503 19.44 -11.02 35.78
N ASP A 504 19.30 -11.79 36.86
CA ASP A 504 19.99 -13.08 37.01
C ASP A 504 19.57 -14.10 35.96
N ALA A 505 18.27 -14.18 35.66
CA ALA A 505 17.75 -15.08 34.65
C ALA A 505 18.21 -14.71 33.21
N LEU A 506 18.24 -13.40 32.89
CA LEU A 506 18.76 -12.90 31.63
C LEU A 506 20.25 -13.20 31.45
N ASN A 507 21.06 -12.91 32.46
CA ASN A 507 22.50 -13.21 32.43
C ASN A 507 22.79 -14.70 32.34
N SER A 508 21.98 -15.54 33.00
CA SER A 508 22.11 -17.00 32.88
C SER A 508 21.83 -17.52 31.48
N ALA A 509 20.84 -16.95 30.81
CA ALA A 509 20.43 -17.35 29.46
C ALA A 509 21.31 -16.73 28.36
N LEU A 510 21.80 -15.50 28.57
CA LEU A 510 22.54 -14.68 27.62
C LEU A 510 23.74 -14.03 28.34
N PRO A 511 24.84 -14.76 28.60
CA PRO A 511 25.95 -14.28 29.42
C PRO A 511 26.70 -13.09 28.82
N ASP A 512 26.63 -12.89 27.50
CA ASP A 512 27.30 -11.79 26.79
C ASP A 512 26.38 -10.57 26.60
N LEU A 513 25.15 -10.60 27.14
CA LEU A 513 24.17 -9.51 27.03
C LEU A 513 24.56 -8.33 27.94
N ALA A 514 24.76 -7.16 27.34
CA ALA A 514 24.89 -5.90 28.08
C ALA A 514 23.48 -5.37 28.43
N ILE A 515 23.21 -5.18 29.73
CA ILE A 515 21.88 -4.74 30.21
C ILE A 515 21.97 -3.33 30.74
N TYR A 516 21.27 -2.37 30.14
CA TYR A 516 21.11 -1.01 30.63
C TYR A 516 19.79 -0.90 31.40
N CYS A 517 19.90 -0.63 32.70
CA CYS A 517 18.80 -0.58 33.65
C CYS A 517 18.43 0.87 33.94
N GLN A 518 17.51 1.42 33.18
CA GLN A 518 17.07 2.79 33.41
C GLN A 518 16.10 2.86 34.59
N THR A 519 16.36 3.75 35.53
CA THR A 519 15.39 4.08 36.58
C THR A 519 14.20 4.86 35.99
N PRO A 520 12.98 4.74 36.57
CA PRO A 520 11.82 5.52 36.09
C PRO A 520 12.14 7.03 35.99
N LEU A 521 11.65 7.64 34.90
CA LEU A 521 11.71 9.10 34.69
C LEU A 521 11.01 9.84 35.83
N LEU A 522 11.24 11.15 35.92
CA LEU A 522 10.46 12.02 36.81
C LEU A 522 8.97 12.00 36.44
N ARG A 523 8.11 12.17 37.45
CA ARG A 523 6.66 12.37 37.27
C ARG A 523 6.21 13.61 38.00
N ALA A 524 5.10 14.21 37.58
CA ALA A 524 4.50 15.34 38.30
C ALA A 524 4.03 14.97 39.69
N ASN A 525 3.69 13.71 39.95
CA ASN A 525 3.35 13.19 41.27
C ASN A 525 4.14 11.92 41.56
N GLU A 526 4.97 11.97 42.59
CA GLU A 526 5.81 10.86 43.07
C GLU A 526 5.54 10.51 44.57
N ALA A 527 4.41 10.97 45.12
CA ALA A 527 4.01 10.67 46.50
C ALA A 527 3.86 9.16 46.73
N ALA A 528 3.83 8.75 47.98
CA ALA A 528 3.62 7.34 48.31
C ALA A 528 2.32 6.80 47.74
N ASN A 529 2.42 5.67 47.04
CA ASN A 529 1.28 4.95 46.44
C ASN A 529 0.53 4.11 47.47
N GLY A 530 -0.44 3.30 47.04
CA GLY A 530 -1.24 2.45 47.92
C GLY A 530 -0.44 1.42 48.74
N SER A 531 0.78 1.07 48.33
CA SER A 531 1.69 0.21 49.09
C SER A 531 2.59 0.99 50.06
N GLY A 532 2.44 2.32 50.11
CA GLY A 532 3.28 3.20 50.91
C GLY A 532 4.65 3.50 50.31
N SER A 533 4.90 3.12 49.04
CA SER A 533 6.17 3.34 48.35
C SER A 533 6.10 4.56 47.42
N THR A 534 7.13 5.40 47.45
CA THR A 534 7.32 6.52 46.51
C THR A 534 7.95 6.02 45.19
N LEU A 535 7.90 6.79 44.13
CA LEU A 535 8.60 6.44 42.87
C LEU A 535 10.12 6.41 43.08
N GLY A 536 10.66 7.24 44.00
CA GLY A 536 12.06 7.20 44.42
C GLY A 536 12.47 5.87 45.03
N ASP A 537 11.56 5.19 45.76
CA ASP A 537 11.84 3.86 46.33
C ASP A 537 12.03 2.82 45.22
N TYR A 538 11.25 2.86 44.13
CA TYR A 538 11.43 1.95 42.97
C TYR A 538 12.76 2.21 42.24
N ARG A 539 13.16 3.49 42.08
CA ARG A 539 14.50 3.84 41.55
C ARG A 539 15.61 3.26 42.42
N THR A 540 15.48 3.39 43.76
CA THR A 540 16.43 2.83 44.74
C THR A 540 16.52 1.31 44.63
N GLN A 541 15.40 0.61 44.37
CA GLN A 541 15.40 -0.84 44.21
C GLN A 541 16.12 -1.27 42.95
N ILE A 542 15.94 -0.56 41.80
CA ILE A 542 16.70 -0.84 40.57
C ILE A 542 18.19 -0.65 40.82
N ALA A 543 18.60 0.48 41.42
CA ALA A 543 19.99 0.76 41.74
C ALA A 543 20.59 -0.33 42.67
N THR A 544 19.83 -0.79 43.66
CA THR A 544 20.24 -1.88 44.56
C THR A 544 20.41 -3.19 43.80
N ALA A 545 19.47 -3.56 42.92
CA ALA A 545 19.55 -4.78 42.11
C ALA A 545 20.78 -4.76 41.18
N VAL A 546 21.10 -3.64 40.57
CA VAL A 546 22.26 -3.47 39.67
C VAL A 546 23.58 -3.46 40.44
N SER A 547 23.62 -2.90 41.66
CA SER A 547 24.87 -2.70 42.42
C SER A 547 25.69 -3.98 42.67
N THR A 548 25.06 -5.14 42.68
CA THR A 548 25.69 -6.46 42.84
C THR A 548 25.86 -7.21 41.51
N ARG A 549 25.49 -6.57 40.35
CA ARG A 549 25.45 -7.15 39.01
C ARG A 549 26.21 -6.33 37.98
N THR A 550 27.16 -5.51 38.41
CA THR A 550 27.89 -4.55 37.59
C THR A 550 28.76 -5.19 36.50
N ALA A 551 28.91 -6.51 36.52
CA ALA A 551 29.61 -7.24 35.47
C ALA A 551 28.83 -7.31 34.14
N TYR A 552 27.49 -7.17 34.17
CA TYR A 552 26.62 -7.30 33.00
C TYR A 552 25.45 -6.30 32.99
N ALA A 553 25.22 -5.55 34.05
CA ALA A 553 24.16 -4.58 34.18
C ALA A 553 24.72 -3.18 34.55
N THR A 554 24.26 -2.16 33.79
CA THR A 554 24.61 -0.76 33.98
C THR A 554 23.39 0.01 34.46
N ILE A 555 23.54 0.85 35.49
CA ILE A 555 22.45 1.73 35.92
C ILE A 555 22.44 3.01 35.11
N VAL A 556 21.24 3.42 34.66
CA VAL A 556 21.00 4.71 34.02
C VAL A 556 20.02 5.52 34.86
N ASP A 557 20.43 6.72 35.24
CA ASP A 557 19.58 7.59 36.05
C ASP A 557 18.50 8.29 35.22
N GLY A 558 17.28 7.76 35.23
CA GLY A 558 16.13 8.34 34.52
C GLY A 558 15.76 9.75 34.99
N THR A 559 16.14 10.15 36.22
CA THR A 559 15.84 11.51 36.71
C THR A 559 16.71 12.58 36.07
N ALA A 560 17.85 12.19 35.50
CA ALA A 560 18.76 13.08 34.79
C ALA A 560 18.38 13.26 33.30
N ILE A 561 17.47 12.43 32.76
CA ILE A 561 17.12 12.45 31.35
C ILE A 561 16.14 13.58 31.00
N LEU A 562 15.07 13.73 31.80
CA LEU A 562 14.01 14.72 31.55
C LEU A 562 13.70 15.50 32.85
N THR A 563 13.17 16.71 32.67
CA THR A 563 12.53 17.48 33.73
C THR A 563 11.01 17.29 33.70
N THR A 564 10.31 17.67 34.76
CA THR A 564 8.84 17.64 34.77
C THR A 564 8.21 18.60 33.75
N GLY A 565 8.96 19.62 33.30
CA GLY A 565 8.54 20.53 32.23
C GLY A 565 8.53 19.88 30.82
N ASP A 566 9.22 18.76 30.66
CA ASP A 566 9.24 18.00 29.38
C ASP A 566 8.07 17.01 29.24
N LEU A 567 7.18 16.95 30.26
CA LEU A 567 6.05 16.02 30.29
C LEU A 567 4.76 16.69 29.84
N ALA A 568 3.99 16.00 28.99
CA ALA A 568 2.73 16.50 28.44
C ALA A 568 1.55 16.38 29.43
N ASP A 569 1.51 15.29 30.21
CA ASP A 569 0.41 14.94 31.11
C ASP A 569 0.93 14.60 32.55
N GLY A 570 2.15 14.96 32.81
CA GLY A 570 2.82 14.67 34.08
C GLY A 570 3.42 13.26 34.20
N VAL A 571 3.34 12.46 33.11
CA VAL A 571 3.92 11.11 33.00
C VAL A 571 4.67 10.91 31.69
N HIS A 572 4.01 11.21 30.59
CA HIS A 572 4.54 10.97 29.25
C HIS A 572 5.26 12.20 28.71
N PRO A 573 6.40 12.02 28.05
CA PRO A 573 7.13 13.14 27.45
C PRO A 573 6.32 13.83 26.35
N THR A 574 6.54 15.13 26.18
CA THR A 574 6.13 15.87 24.98
C THR A 574 6.93 15.38 23.75
N THR A 575 6.55 15.81 22.53
CA THR A 575 7.36 15.53 21.34
C THR A 575 8.82 16.00 21.50
N ALA A 576 9.06 17.17 22.09
CA ALA A 576 10.41 17.66 22.39
C ALA A 576 11.08 16.82 23.50
N GLY A 577 10.34 16.41 24.53
CA GLY A 577 10.81 15.51 25.57
C GLY A 577 11.26 14.15 25.03
N HIS A 578 10.56 13.59 24.05
CA HIS A 578 11.00 12.38 23.35
C HIS A 578 12.33 12.56 22.61
N ALA A 579 12.55 13.72 21.98
CA ALA A 579 13.82 14.02 21.32
C ALA A 579 14.97 14.15 22.35
N THR A 580 14.73 14.83 23.49
CA THR A 580 15.68 14.91 24.60
C THR A 580 16.01 13.53 25.17
N TYR A 581 15.00 12.69 25.35
CA TYR A 581 15.19 11.32 25.83
C TYR A 581 16.02 10.49 24.84
N ALA A 582 15.71 10.54 23.56
CA ALA A 582 16.49 9.83 22.54
C ALA A 582 17.97 10.27 22.54
N ALA A 583 18.25 11.58 22.64
CA ALA A 583 19.61 12.11 22.71
C ALA A 583 20.38 11.58 23.94
N ALA A 584 19.73 11.46 25.10
CA ALA A 584 20.34 10.88 26.29
C ALA A 584 20.67 9.39 26.10
N VAL A 585 19.75 8.60 25.50
CA VAL A 585 19.99 7.18 25.24
C VAL A 585 21.11 6.99 24.20
N ILE A 586 21.12 7.80 23.14
CA ILE A 586 22.18 7.79 22.12
C ILE A 586 23.55 8.09 22.75
N ALA A 587 23.61 9.08 23.63
CA ALA A 587 24.85 9.42 24.32
C ALA A 587 25.32 8.30 25.26
N GLU A 588 24.39 7.67 26.03
CA GLU A 588 24.72 6.56 26.95
C GLU A 588 25.20 5.30 26.20
N LEU A 589 24.68 5.06 25.01
CA LEU A 589 25.07 3.92 24.17
C LEU A 589 26.27 4.23 23.25
N GLU A 590 26.82 5.44 23.31
CA GLU A 590 27.95 5.91 22.49
C GLU A 590 27.70 5.77 20.96
N LEU A 591 26.51 6.19 20.49
CA LEU A 591 26.03 6.00 19.11
C LEU A 591 26.26 7.21 18.23
#